data_30284f56d24a287b953df2bc33710193
#
_entry.id   30284f56d24a287b953df2bc33710193
#
_cell.length_a   1.000
_cell.length_b   1.000
_cell.length_c   1.000
_cell.angle_alpha   90.00
_cell.angle_beta   90.00
_cell.angle_gamma   90.00
#
_symmetry.space_group_name_H-M   'P 1'
#
loop_
_entity.id
_entity.type
_entity.pdbx_description
1 polymer ?
#
loop_
_entity_poly.entity_id
_entity_poly.type
_entity_poly.pdbx_seq_one_letter_code
_entity_poly.pdbx_strand_id
1 'polypeptide(L)'
;DGMREQLRQAKPDCLEDLVALNALYRPGPMDQIPHFIDRKFGREKVEYLDQRMEPILRETYGIMVYQEQVMLVARAIGGYSLGGADLLRRAMGKKNVEEMKRQRAVFIKGAAERNVSEETATEIFNLMEKFAGYGFNKSHAAAYSYVAWQTAYLKVHHTACFFAGNLCLVMDQGDKMRTLIDGARNCFFAAGRERQ
;
A
#
# COMPACT_ATOMS: atom_id res chain seq x y z
N ASP A 1 9.22 14.72 5.47
CA ASP A 1 8.02 15.59 5.47
C ASP A 1 6.93 15.11 4.49
N GLY A 2 7.29 14.55 3.31
CA GLY A 2 6.30 14.17 2.30
C GLY A 2 5.27 13.13 2.77
N MET A 3 5.66 12.06 3.48
CA MET A 3 4.71 11.08 4.02
C MET A 3 3.73 11.73 5.02
N ARG A 4 4.16 12.70 5.82
CA ARG A 4 3.26 13.43 6.73
C ARG A 4 2.17 14.18 5.97
N GLU A 5 2.52 14.77 4.83
CA GLU A 5 1.55 15.49 4.00
C GLU A 5 0.54 14.51 3.41
N GLN A 6 0.99 13.36 2.91
CA GLN A 6 0.08 12.33 2.40
C GLN A 6 -0.87 11.82 3.50
N LEU A 7 -0.37 11.60 4.71
CA LEU A 7 -1.21 11.18 5.84
C LEU A 7 -2.25 12.24 6.23
N ARG A 8 -1.88 13.53 6.19
CA ARG A 8 -2.85 14.64 6.45
C ARG A 8 -3.96 14.69 5.42
N GLN A 9 -3.63 14.47 4.15
CA GLN A 9 -4.60 14.48 3.05
C GLN A 9 -5.48 13.22 3.06
N ALA A 10 -4.89 12.04 3.25
CA ALA A 10 -5.59 10.76 3.26
C ALA A 10 -6.43 10.53 4.51
N LYS A 11 -6.10 11.19 5.64
CA LYS A 11 -6.78 11.02 6.94
C LYS A 11 -7.08 9.54 7.22
N PRO A 12 -6.05 8.69 7.39
CA PRO A 12 -6.28 7.26 7.60
C PRO A 12 -7.17 7.03 8.83
N ASP A 13 -8.19 6.22 8.66
CA ASP A 13 -9.14 5.83 9.71
C ASP A 13 -9.12 4.33 10.00
N CYS A 14 -8.35 3.57 9.24
CA CYS A 14 -8.07 2.16 9.47
C CYS A 14 -6.59 1.83 9.22
N LEU A 15 -6.17 0.64 9.65
CA LEU A 15 -4.78 0.21 9.49
C LEU A 15 -4.44 -0.05 8.01
N GLU A 16 -5.41 -0.51 7.24
CA GLU A 16 -5.29 -0.81 5.81
C GLU A 16 -4.88 0.43 5.01
N ASP A 17 -5.37 1.61 5.35
CA ASP A 17 -4.95 2.87 4.73
C ASP A 17 -3.46 3.16 4.97
N LEU A 18 -2.97 2.92 6.19
CA LEU A 18 -1.54 3.09 6.51
C LEU A 18 -0.69 2.09 5.71
N VAL A 19 -1.16 0.84 5.59
CA VAL A 19 -0.49 -0.21 4.83
C VAL A 19 -0.41 0.16 3.35
N ALA A 20 -1.51 0.66 2.78
CA ALA A 20 -1.55 1.09 1.38
C ALA A 20 -0.65 2.30 1.12
N LEU A 21 -0.71 3.33 1.97
CA LEU A 21 0.14 4.52 1.84
C LEU A 21 1.62 4.18 2.00
N ASN A 22 1.98 3.29 2.94
CA ASN A 22 3.35 2.82 3.10
C ASN A 22 3.86 2.09 1.85
N ALA A 23 3.00 1.33 1.19
CA ALA A 23 3.33 0.65 -0.06
C ALA A 23 3.39 1.60 -1.27
N LEU A 24 2.55 2.63 -1.32
CA LEU A 24 2.45 3.59 -2.43
C LEU A 24 3.51 4.69 -2.37
N TYR A 25 3.95 5.12 -1.17
CA TYR A 25 4.87 6.26 -1.03
C TYR A 25 6.30 5.89 -1.43
N ARG A 26 6.50 5.72 -2.73
CA ARG A 26 7.77 5.40 -3.40
C ARG A 26 7.78 5.95 -4.82
N PRO A 27 8.95 6.25 -5.40
CA PRO A 27 9.04 6.63 -6.82
C PRO A 27 8.32 5.61 -7.72
N GLY A 28 7.43 6.09 -8.58
CA GLY A 28 6.57 5.29 -9.45
C GLY A 28 5.15 5.14 -8.88
N PRO A 29 4.89 4.32 -7.85
CA PRO A 29 3.53 4.13 -7.33
C PRO A 29 2.93 5.37 -6.65
N MET A 30 3.73 6.33 -6.21
CA MET A 30 3.25 7.53 -5.51
C MET A 30 2.29 8.39 -6.35
N ASP A 31 2.34 8.27 -7.68
CA ASP A 31 1.41 8.95 -8.59
C ASP A 31 -0.04 8.44 -8.44
N GLN A 32 -0.23 7.29 -7.78
CA GLN A 32 -1.55 6.74 -7.47
C GLN A 32 -2.14 7.27 -6.16
N ILE A 33 -1.36 7.95 -5.33
CA ILE A 33 -1.84 8.44 -4.02
C ILE A 33 -3.00 9.45 -4.16
N PRO A 34 -3.00 10.40 -5.10
CA PRO A 34 -4.15 11.27 -5.32
C PRO A 34 -5.43 10.48 -5.65
N HIS A 35 -5.35 9.50 -6.55
CA HIS A 35 -6.49 8.64 -6.89
C HIS A 35 -6.96 7.81 -5.69
N PHE A 36 -6.04 7.26 -4.90
CA PHE A 36 -6.35 6.54 -3.66
C PHE A 36 -7.15 7.44 -2.70
N ILE A 37 -6.70 8.68 -2.49
CA ILE A 37 -7.35 9.65 -1.62
C ILE A 37 -8.72 10.05 -2.17
N ASP A 38 -8.82 10.34 -3.47
CA ASP A 38 -10.08 10.78 -4.09
C ASP A 38 -11.14 9.67 -4.08
N ARG A 39 -10.74 8.42 -4.31
CA ARG A 39 -11.63 7.26 -4.23
C ARG A 39 -12.04 6.96 -2.79
N LYS A 40 -11.13 7.06 -1.83
CA LYS A 40 -11.45 6.93 -0.40
C LYS A 40 -12.55 7.88 0.02
N PHE A 41 -12.49 9.13 -0.41
CA PHE A 41 -13.48 10.16 -0.06
C PHE A 41 -14.67 10.25 -1.02
N GLY A 42 -14.79 9.33 -1.98
CA GLY A 42 -15.89 9.29 -2.94
C GLY A 42 -15.88 10.43 -3.98
N ARG A 43 -14.75 11.13 -4.14
CA ARG A 43 -14.57 12.18 -5.16
C ARG A 43 -14.28 11.58 -6.53
N GLU A 44 -13.69 10.40 -6.58
CA GLU A 44 -13.49 9.61 -7.77
C GLU A 44 -14.21 8.27 -7.62
N LYS A 45 -14.93 7.83 -8.67
CA LYS A 45 -15.64 6.55 -8.66
C LYS A 45 -14.64 5.40 -8.74
N VAL A 46 -14.85 4.38 -7.90
CA VAL A 46 -14.10 3.12 -8.02
C VAL A 46 -14.76 2.26 -9.09
N GLU A 47 -14.01 1.90 -10.11
CA GLU A 47 -14.45 1.02 -11.19
C GLU A 47 -13.56 -0.22 -11.25
N TYR A 48 -14.19 -1.36 -11.52
CA TYR A 48 -13.52 -2.65 -11.67
C TYR A 48 -13.75 -3.16 -13.09
N LEU A 49 -12.69 -3.55 -13.79
CA LEU A 49 -12.77 -4.13 -15.13
C LEU A 49 -13.56 -5.45 -15.16
N ASP A 50 -13.57 -6.16 -14.03
CA ASP A 50 -14.36 -7.36 -13.79
C ASP A 50 -14.79 -7.40 -12.32
N GLN A 51 -16.01 -7.83 -12.04
CA GLN A 51 -16.56 -7.87 -10.68
C GLN A 51 -15.76 -8.77 -9.72
N ARG A 52 -15.08 -9.78 -10.22
CA ARG A 52 -14.20 -10.66 -9.43
C ARG A 52 -12.97 -9.94 -8.87
N MET A 53 -12.61 -8.77 -9.41
CA MET A 53 -11.53 -7.95 -8.90
C MET A 53 -11.94 -7.13 -7.67
N GLU A 54 -13.24 -6.87 -7.48
CA GLU A 54 -13.72 -6.06 -6.35
C GLU A 54 -13.29 -6.60 -4.99
N PRO A 55 -13.51 -7.87 -4.62
CA PRO A 55 -13.11 -8.38 -3.30
C PRO A 55 -11.58 -8.35 -3.10
N ILE A 56 -10.80 -8.31 -4.18
CA ILE A 56 -9.32 -8.29 -4.15
C ILE A 56 -8.80 -6.86 -3.96
N LEU A 57 -9.45 -5.88 -4.61
CA LEU A 57 -8.96 -4.50 -4.69
C LEU A 57 -9.76 -3.51 -3.83
N ARG A 58 -10.82 -3.96 -3.15
CA ARG A 58 -11.69 -3.09 -2.34
C ARG A 58 -10.91 -2.34 -1.25
N GLU A 59 -10.00 -3.02 -0.56
CA GLU A 59 -9.18 -2.43 0.50
C GLU A 59 -8.21 -1.33 0.01
N THR A 60 -7.96 -1.28 -1.29
CA THR A 60 -7.09 -0.29 -1.94
C THR A 60 -7.87 0.57 -2.94
N TYR A 61 -9.19 0.67 -2.76
CA TYR A 61 -10.09 1.49 -3.57
C TYR A 61 -9.92 1.25 -5.09
N GLY A 62 -9.77 -0.03 -5.48
CA GLY A 62 -9.62 -0.43 -6.88
C GLY A 62 -8.21 -0.24 -7.45
N ILE A 63 -7.25 0.20 -6.67
CA ILE A 63 -5.86 0.35 -7.08
C ILE A 63 -5.09 -0.93 -6.79
N MET A 64 -4.34 -1.42 -7.76
CA MET A 64 -3.44 -2.54 -7.57
C MET A 64 -2.15 -2.05 -6.89
N VAL A 65 -1.89 -2.46 -5.66
CA VAL A 65 -0.80 -1.99 -4.81
C VAL A 65 0.15 -3.12 -4.45
N TYR A 66 -0.41 -4.30 -4.13
CA TYR A 66 0.34 -5.41 -3.57
C TYR A 66 0.64 -6.51 -4.58
N GLN A 67 1.78 -7.17 -4.43
CA GLN A 67 2.12 -8.37 -5.21
C GLN A 67 1.07 -9.47 -5.04
N GLU A 68 0.53 -9.59 -3.84
CA GLU A 68 -0.54 -10.54 -3.50
C GLU A 68 -1.82 -10.27 -4.30
N GLN A 69 -2.17 -9.01 -4.56
CA GLN A 69 -3.32 -8.65 -5.40
C GLN A 69 -3.10 -9.07 -6.85
N VAL A 70 -1.90 -8.89 -7.40
CA VAL A 70 -1.56 -9.37 -8.75
C VAL A 70 -1.77 -10.89 -8.84
N MET A 71 -1.28 -11.64 -7.85
CA MET A 71 -1.44 -13.10 -7.81
C MET A 71 -2.92 -13.52 -7.69
N LEU A 72 -3.71 -12.81 -6.86
CA LEU A 72 -5.14 -13.10 -6.69
C LEU A 72 -5.93 -12.80 -7.95
N VAL A 73 -5.66 -11.68 -8.64
CA VAL A 73 -6.27 -11.35 -9.93
C VAL A 73 -5.91 -12.38 -10.99
N ALA A 74 -4.63 -12.79 -11.09
CA ALA A 74 -4.21 -13.84 -12.00
C ALA A 74 -4.99 -15.15 -11.78
N ARG A 75 -5.25 -15.51 -10.53
CA ARG A 75 -6.03 -16.70 -10.18
C ARG A 75 -7.51 -16.53 -10.49
N ALA A 76 -8.11 -15.42 -10.10
CA ALA A 76 -9.54 -15.19 -10.25
C ALA A 76 -9.97 -15.05 -11.72
N ILE A 77 -9.17 -14.36 -12.52
CA ILE A 77 -9.45 -14.04 -13.92
C ILE A 77 -8.78 -15.05 -14.86
N GLY A 78 -7.46 -15.21 -14.76
CA GLY A 78 -6.67 -16.06 -15.65
C GLY A 78 -6.64 -17.53 -15.27
N GLY A 79 -7.23 -17.93 -14.12
CA GLY A 79 -7.32 -19.32 -13.69
C GLY A 79 -5.98 -19.94 -13.26
N TYR A 80 -5.03 -19.15 -12.89
CA TYR A 80 -3.75 -19.66 -12.43
C TYR A 80 -3.88 -20.44 -11.12
N SER A 81 -3.07 -21.49 -10.98
CA SER A 81 -2.78 -22.07 -9.68
C SER A 81 -2.00 -21.07 -8.82
N LEU A 82 -1.89 -21.31 -7.52
CA LEU A 82 -1.11 -20.46 -6.63
C LEU A 82 0.38 -20.38 -7.08
N GLY A 83 0.97 -21.53 -7.40
CA GLY A 83 2.34 -21.58 -7.90
C GLY A 83 2.51 -20.89 -9.26
N GLY A 84 1.54 -21.07 -10.19
CA GLY A 84 1.52 -20.37 -11.47
C GLY A 84 1.44 -18.84 -11.32
N ALA A 85 0.61 -18.36 -10.41
CA ALA A 85 0.50 -16.94 -10.13
C ALA A 85 1.80 -16.35 -9.54
N ASP A 86 2.52 -17.10 -8.70
CA ASP A 86 3.81 -16.66 -8.18
C ASP A 86 4.88 -16.63 -9.29
N LEU A 87 4.87 -17.60 -10.21
CA LEU A 87 5.76 -17.58 -11.39
C LEU A 87 5.47 -16.36 -12.28
N LEU A 88 4.19 -16.06 -12.53
CA LEU A 88 3.78 -14.85 -13.26
C LEU A 88 4.32 -13.58 -12.56
N ARG A 89 4.07 -13.44 -11.27
CA ARG A 89 4.56 -12.30 -10.49
C ARG A 89 6.09 -12.14 -10.59
N ARG A 90 6.84 -13.23 -10.50
CA ARG A 90 8.31 -13.21 -10.63
C ARG A 90 8.75 -12.83 -12.03
N ALA A 91 8.07 -13.31 -13.07
CA ALA A 91 8.36 -12.98 -14.47
C ALA A 91 8.16 -11.48 -14.72
N MET A 92 7.05 -10.92 -14.22
CA MET A 92 6.74 -9.50 -14.29
C MET A 92 7.83 -8.66 -13.58
N GLY A 93 8.25 -9.05 -12.38
CA GLY A 93 9.28 -8.34 -11.63
C GLY A 93 10.65 -8.34 -12.31
N LYS A 94 10.98 -9.41 -13.08
CA LYS A 94 12.24 -9.51 -13.83
C LYS A 94 12.21 -8.83 -15.20
N LYS A 95 11.04 -8.35 -15.65
CA LYS A 95 10.82 -7.72 -16.98
C LYS A 95 11.31 -8.58 -18.16
N ASN A 96 11.17 -9.91 -18.06
CA ASN A 96 11.53 -10.81 -19.12
C ASN A 96 10.47 -10.77 -20.23
N VAL A 97 10.79 -10.14 -21.36
CA VAL A 97 9.86 -9.87 -22.46
C VAL A 97 9.27 -11.16 -23.06
N GLU A 98 10.08 -12.19 -23.27
CA GLU A 98 9.60 -13.46 -23.87
C GLU A 98 8.68 -14.21 -22.91
N GLU A 99 9.04 -14.26 -21.63
CA GLU A 99 8.18 -14.88 -20.61
C GLU A 99 6.88 -14.09 -20.45
N MET A 100 6.92 -12.75 -20.51
CA MET A 100 5.75 -11.91 -20.45
C MET A 100 4.78 -12.15 -21.63
N LYS A 101 5.28 -12.30 -22.85
CA LYS A 101 4.45 -12.67 -24.01
C LYS A 101 3.78 -14.02 -23.81
N ARG A 102 4.51 -15.01 -23.32
CA ARG A 102 3.97 -16.34 -23.01
C ARG A 102 2.89 -16.28 -21.93
N GLN A 103 3.17 -15.57 -20.85
CA GLN A 103 2.23 -15.42 -19.74
C GLN A 103 0.95 -14.66 -20.15
N ARG A 104 1.08 -13.66 -21.03
CA ARG A 104 -0.08 -12.96 -21.60
C ARG A 104 -1.01 -13.92 -22.34
N ALA A 105 -0.46 -14.77 -23.22
CA ALA A 105 -1.26 -15.75 -23.97
C ALA A 105 -1.96 -16.73 -23.02
N VAL A 106 -1.26 -17.23 -22.00
CA VAL A 106 -1.84 -18.13 -20.97
C VAL A 106 -2.96 -17.42 -20.21
N PHE A 107 -2.76 -16.17 -19.80
CA PHE A 107 -3.75 -15.39 -19.06
C PHE A 107 -5.02 -15.16 -19.88
N ILE A 108 -4.89 -14.70 -21.14
CA ILE A 108 -6.02 -14.42 -22.02
C ILE A 108 -6.81 -15.72 -22.29
N LYS A 109 -6.11 -16.84 -22.55
CA LYS A 109 -6.78 -18.13 -22.72
C LYS A 109 -7.55 -18.55 -21.47
N GLY A 110 -6.94 -18.48 -20.30
CA GLY A 110 -7.59 -18.83 -19.04
C GLY A 110 -8.74 -17.90 -18.66
N ALA A 111 -8.68 -16.62 -19.07
CA ALA A 111 -9.75 -15.65 -18.92
C ALA A 111 -10.95 -15.98 -19.83
N ALA A 112 -10.70 -16.36 -21.09
CA ALA A 112 -11.75 -16.77 -22.02
C ALA A 112 -12.50 -18.01 -21.51
N GLU A 113 -11.82 -18.99 -20.93
CA GLU A 113 -12.42 -20.16 -20.28
C GLU A 113 -13.33 -19.79 -19.08
N ARG A 114 -13.23 -18.54 -18.60
CA ARG A 114 -14.02 -17.96 -17.49
C ARG A 114 -14.98 -16.87 -17.93
N ASN A 115 -15.31 -16.84 -19.21
CA ASN A 115 -16.26 -15.89 -19.82
C ASN A 115 -15.82 -14.42 -19.66
N VAL A 116 -14.52 -14.14 -19.71
CA VAL A 116 -13.97 -12.77 -19.81
C VAL A 116 -13.60 -12.51 -21.27
N SER A 117 -14.03 -11.37 -21.79
CA SER A 117 -13.69 -11.00 -23.17
C SER A 117 -12.17 -10.80 -23.33
N GLU A 118 -11.66 -11.01 -24.54
CA GLU A 118 -10.23 -10.82 -24.84
C GLU A 118 -9.78 -9.38 -24.59
N GLU A 119 -10.65 -8.41 -24.88
CA GLU A 119 -10.40 -6.99 -24.64
C GLU A 119 -10.19 -6.71 -23.14
N THR A 120 -11.15 -7.14 -22.31
CA THR A 120 -11.09 -6.98 -20.85
C THR A 120 -9.89 -7.73 -20.26
N ALA A 121 -9.63 -8.97 -20.71
CA ALA A 121 -8.49 -9.75 -20.26
C ALA A 121 -7.16 -9.06 -20.61
N THR A 122 -7.07 -8.48 -21.80
CA THR A 122 -5.87 -7.75 -22.24
C THR A 122 -5.65 -6.49 -21.38
N GLU A 123 -6.72 -5.76 -21.09
CA GLU A 123 -6.65 -4.56 -20.25
C GLU A 123 -6.23 -4.91 -18.82
N ILE A 124 -6.81 -5.96 -18.22
CA ILE A 124 -6.42 -6.44 -16.90
C ILE A 124 -4.94 -6.87 -16.89
N PHE A 125 -4.50 -7.60 -17.91
CA PHE A 125 -3.09 -8.02 -18.00
C PHE A 125 -2.14 -6.82 -18.11
N ASN A 126 -2.48 -5.81 -18.91
CA ASN A 126 -1.70 -4.58 -19.01
C ASN A 126 -1.63 -3.83 -17.68
N LEU A 127 -2.73 -3.80 -16.93
CA LEU A 127 -2.78 -3.21 -15.59
C LEU A 127 -1.84 -3.98 -14.65
N MET A 128 -1.90 -5.31 -14.64
CA MET A 128 -1.01 -6.16 -13.85
C MET A 128 0.46 -5.95 -14.21
N GLU A 129 0.78 -5.90 -15.50
CA GLU A 129 2.15 -5.70 -16.01
C GLU A 129 2.72 -4.34 -15.57
N LYS A 130 1.91 -3.27 -15.68
CA LYS A 130 2.28 -1.93 -15.23
C LYS A 130 2.63 -1.90 -13.74
N PHE A 131 1.86 -2.61 -12.90
CA PHE A 131 2.04 -2.60 -11.45
C PHE A 131 3.00 -3.66 -10.92
N ALA A 132 3.21 -4.75 -11.63
CA ALA A 132 4.08 -5.83 -11.13
C ALA A 132 5.54 -5.42 -10.94
N GLY A 133 6.02 -4.44 -11.72
CA GLY A 133 7.34 -3.82 -11.52
C GLY A 133 7.45 -2.98 -10.24
N TYR A 134 6.30 -2.59 -9.66
CA TYR A 134 6.19 -1.74 -8.48
C TYR A 134 5.42 -2.42 -7.33
N GLY A 135 4.91 -3.63 -7.53
CA GLY A 135 4.13 -4.36 -6.52
C GLY A 135 4.90 -4.49 -5.20
N PHE A 136 4.26 -4.10 -4.10
CA PHE A 136 4.84 -4.17 -2.77
C PHE A 136 4.41 -5.45 -2.05
N ASN A 137 5.27 -6.00 -1.21
CA ASN A 137 4.87 -7.11 -0.36
C ASN A 137 3.97 -6.60 0.77
N LYS A 138 2.72 -7.08 0.80
CA LYS A 138 1.71 -6.63 1.76
C LYS A 138 2.13 -6.92 3.20
N SER A 139 2.71 -8.09 3.47
CA SER A 139 3.14 -8.48 4.81
C SER A 139 4.20 -7.53 5.37
N HIS A 140 5.14 -7.09 4.51
CA HIS A 140 6.15 -6.10 4.90
C HIS A 140 5.50 -4.74 5.23
N ALA A 141 4.62 -4.25 4.35
CA ALA A 141 3.90 -2.99 4.58
C ALA A 141 3.06 -3.06 5.87
N ALA A 142 2.35 -4.17 6.11
CA ALA A 142 1.53 -4.38 7.30
C ALA A 142 2.37 -4.35 8.58
N ALA A 143 3.51 -5.04 8.61
CA ALA A 143 4.39 -5.06 9.78
C ALA A 143 4.88 -3.67 10.15
N TYR A 144 5.38 -2.89 9.18
CA TYR A 144 5.85 -1.54 9.43
C TYR A 144 4.73 -0.56 9.78
N SER A 145 3.56 -0.69 9.17
CA SER A 145 2.40 0.14 9.49
C SER A 145 1.88 -0.13 10.89
N TYR A 146 1.90 -1.39 11.34
CA TYR A 146 1.52 -1.76 12.70
C TYR A 146 2.48 -1.15 13.73
N VAL A 147 3.79 -1.20 13.51
CA VAL A 147 4.78 -0.55 14.37
C VAL A 147 4.59 0.98 14.36
N ALA A 148 4.35 1.58 13.19
CA ALA A 148 4.08 3.02 13.07
C ALA A 148 2.82 3.41 13.86
N TRP A 149 1.75 2.62 13.77
CA TRP A 149 0.53 2.83 14.54
C TRP A 149 0.78 2.72 16.06
N GLN A 150 1.49 1.67 16.51
CA GLN A 150 1.83 1.50 17.92
C GLN A 150 2.64 2.68 18.45
N THR A 151 3.65 3.15 17.70
CA THR A 151 4.46 4.28 18.12
C THR A 151 3.66 5.58 18.17
N ALA A 152 2.73 5.80 17.22
CA ALA A 152 1.81 6.93 17.24
C ALA A 152 0.86 6.86 18.46
N TYR A 153 0.29 5.68 18.73
CA TYR A 153 -0.57 5.45 19.90
C TYR A 153 0.17 5.77 21.21
N LEU A 154 1.37 5.23 21.39
CA LEU A 154 2.19 5.49 22.57
C LEU A 154 2.53 6.98 22.71
N LYS A 155 2.83 7.65 21.61
CA LYS A 155 3.14 9.08 21.60
C LYS A 155 1.95 9.94 22.04
N VAL A 156 0.73 9.55 21.68
CA VAL A 156 -0.51 10.30 22.01
C VAL A 156 -0.98 9.97 23.42
N HIS A 157 -1.08 8.69 23.79
CA HIS A 157 -1.70 8.23 25.01
C HIS A 157 -0.73 8.03 26.19
N HIS A 158 0.57 7.83 25.89
CA HIS A 158 1.63 7.61 26.87
C HIS A 158 2.85 8.49 26.57
N THR A 159 2.62 9.77 26.34
CA THR A 159 3.63 10.74 25.82
C THR A 159 4.91 10.74 26.65
N ALA A 160 4.81 10.78 27.99
CA ALA A 160 5.99 10.79 28.85
C ALA A 160 6.84 9.53 28.69
N CYS A 161 6.21 8.36 28.71
CA CYS A 161 6.89 7.06 28.55
C CYS A 161 7.50 6.95 27.13
N PHE A 162 6.78 7.40 26.10
CA PHE A 162 7.28 7.40 24.72
C PHE A 162 8.56 8.20 24.60
N PHE A 163 8.58 9.46 25.09
CA PHE A 163 9.76 10.29 24.99
C PHE A 163 10.89 9.82 25.92
N ALA A 164 10.59 9.34 27.13
CA ALA A 164 11.60 8.79 28.02
C ALA A 164 12.32 7.59 27.38
N GLY A 165 11.58 6.63 26.84
CA GLY A 165 12.18 5.48 26.16
C GLY A 165 13.04 5.86 24.94
N ASN A 166 12.58 6.81 24.13
CA ASN A 166 13.36 7.27 22.98
C ASN A 166 14.61 8.06 23.42
N LEU A 167 14.54 8.89 24.45
CA LEU A 167 15.70 9.62 25.00
C LEU A 167 16.76 8.68 25.52
N CYS A 168 16.39 7.59 26.22
CA CYS A 168 17.33 6.58 26.69
C CYS A 168 18.15 5.94 25.56
N LEU A 169 17.57 5.80 24.36
CA LEU A 169 18.24 5.20 23.20
C LEU A 169 19.23 6.14 22.49
N VAL A 170 19.17 7.43 22.77
CA VAL A 170 19.98 8.45 22.06
C VAL A 170 20.78 9.35 23.01
N MET A 171 21.05 8.90 24.24
CA MET A 171 21.76 9.70 25.28
C MET A 171 23.12 10.20 24.83
N ASP A 172 23.79 9.47 23.97
CA ASP A 172 25.08 9.78 23.37
C ASP A 172 25.01 10.58 22.05
N GLN A 173 23.78 10.85 21.55
CA GLN A 173 23.54 11.48 20.25
C GLN A 173 22.89 12.87 20.44
N GLY A 174 23.71 13.90 20.73
CA GLY A 174 23.24 15.23 21.13
C GLY A 174 22.19 15.88 20.22
N ASP A 175 22.34 15.79 18.89
CA ASP A 175 21.37 16.38 17.95
C ASP A 175 20.03 15.67 17.96
N LYS A 176 20.02 14.33 18.04
CA LYS A 176 18.78 13.54 18.15
C LYS A 176 18.09 13.77 19.50
N MET A 177 18.88 13.87 20.58
CA MET A 177 18.37 14.19 21.91
C MET A 177 17.67 15.54 21.91
N ARG A 178 18.29 16.59 21.34
CA ARG A 178 17.69 17.92 21.21
C ARG A 178 16.37 17.88 20.44
N THR A 179 16.34 17.21 19.30
CA THR A 179 15.12 17.03 18.49
C THR A 179 13.99 16.35 19.25
N LEU A 180 14.30 15.33 20.06
CA LEU A 180 13.32 14.62 20.88
C LEU A 180 12.81 15.49 22.03
N ILE A 181 13.68 16.28 22.69
CA ILE A 181 13.29 17.23 23.75
C ILE A 181 12.32 18.28 23.20
N ASP A 182 12.61 18.85 22.04
CA ASP A 182 11.75 19.84 21.41
C ASP A 182 10.41 19.21 20.98
N GLY A 183 10.45 17.98 20.48
CA GLY A 183 9.26 17.19 20.18
C GLY A 183 8.38 16.92 21.42
N ALA A 184 9.02 16.59 22.55
CA ALA A 184 8.32 16.37 23.82
C ALA A 184 7.63 17.67 24.30
N ARG A 185 8.36 18.79 24.32
CA ARG A 185 7.82 20.09 24.69
C ARG A 185 6.58 20.44 23.87
N ASN A 186 6.65 20.30 22.55
CA ASN A 186 5.53 20.59 21.65
C ASN A 186 4.31 19.73 21.94
N CYS A 187 4.49 18.42 22.24
CA CYS A 187 3.38 17.52 22.58
C CYS A 187 2.72 17.90 23.93
N PHE A 188 3.50 18.23 24.97
CA PHE A 188 2.96 18.62 26.28
C PHE A 188 2.27 19.97 26.24
N PHE A 189 2.79 20.95 25.48
CA PHE A 189 2.13 22.26 25.31
C PHE A 189 0.84 22.17 24.47
N ALA A 190 0.75 21.26 23.48
CA ALA A 190 -0.49 21.03 22.74
C ALA A 190 -1.57 20.44 23.64
N ALA A 191 -1.23 19.40 24.41
CA ALA A 191 -2.17 18.76 25.36
C ALA A 191 -2.65 19.68 26.50
N GLY A 192 -1.89 20.71 26.83
CA GLY A 192 -2.29 21.74 27.82
C GLY A 192 -3.32 22.74 27.30
N ARG A 193 -3.37 22.98 25.98
CA ARG A 193 -4.32 23.89 25.34
C ARG A 193 -5.72 23.29 25.12
N GLU A 194 -5.82 21.98 25.02
CA GLU A 194 -7.10 21.28 24.83
C GLU A 194 -7.88 21.06 26.16
N ARG A 195 -7.28 21.43 27.31
CA ARG A 195 -7.89 21.27 28.65
C ARG A 195 -8.34 22.62 29.27
N GLN A 196 -8.24 23.70 28.54
CA GLN A 196 -8.79 25.02 28.89
C GLN A 196 -10.03 25.32 28.01
#